data_32dd1088dd9aa7a30b1c9aab1ece4a14
#
_entry.id   32dd1088dd9aa7a30b1c9aab1ece4a14
#
_cell.length_a   1.000
_cell.length_b   1.000
_cell.length_c   1.000
_cell.angle_alpha   90.00
_cell.angle_beta   90.00
_cell.angle_gamma   90.00
#
_symmetry.space_group_name_H-M   'P 1'
#
loop_
_entity.id
_entity.type
_entity.pdbx_description
1 polymer ?
#
loop_
_entity_poly.entity_id
_entity_poly.type
_entity_poly.pdbx_seq_one_letter_code
_entity_poly.pdbx_strand_id
1 'polypeptide(L)'
;MSTDQSVTFTFWQGEQPVRYLNGIVTSFGLGKTGFVRTHYQMVVEPALARAAFQSDSRIFQHQNSEKIIRTLLQKNRVEKVSFEPLPSDWEREYCVQYRETDLAFIERLAAEEGWYYYFDHRADSHELRFGHQSIASPILGTLTYNAKPAGDRS
;
A
#
# COMPACT_ATOMS: atom_id res chain seq x y z
N MET A 1 16.84 2.40 -15.49
CA MET A 1 15.49 3.01 -15.44
C MET A 1 15.11 3.25 -14.01
N SER A 2 14.60 4.42 -13.71
CA SER A 2 14.22 4.78 -12.33
C SER A 2 13.01 3.96 -11.89
N THR A 3 13.14 3.23 -10.78
CA THR A 3 12.02 2.72 -10.00
C THR A 3 11.43 3.84 -9.13
N ASP A 4 10.38 3.59 -8.42
CA ASP A 4 9.72 4.57 -7.52
C ASP A 4 8.93 5.67 -8.27
N GLN A 5 8.49 5.39 -9.48
CA GLN A 5 7.57 6.24 -10.22
C GLN A 5 6.13 5.88 -9.91
N SER A 6 5.30 6.90 -9.73
CA SER A 6 3.86 6.72 -9.54
C SER A 6 3.19 6.31 -10.83
N VAL A 7 2.30 5.35 -10.76
CA VAL A 7 1.50 4.86 -11.88
C VAL A 7 0.05 4.68 -11.48
N THR A 8 -0.84 4.81 -12.43
CA THR A 8 -2.27 4.54 -12.28
C THR A 8 -2.72 3.61 -13.40
N PHE A 9 -3.39 2.53 -13.02
CA PHE A 9 -4.13 1.67 -13.94
C PHE A 9 -5.61 2.02 -13.87
N THR A 10 -6.20 2.24 -15.02
CA THR A 10 -7.64 2.48 -15.14
C THR A 10 -8.27 1.31 -15.87
N PHE A 11 -9.27 0.70 -15.24
CA PHE A 11 -10.05 -0.38 -15.83
C PHE A 11 -11.31 0.20 -16.43
N TRP A 12 -11.57 -0.12 -17.68
CA TRP A 12 -12.68 0.43 -18.47
C TRP A 12 -13.71 -0.66 -18.77
N GLN A 13 -14.96 -0.28 -18.71
CA GLN A 13 -16.06 -1.05 -19.26
C GLN A 13 -16.71 -0.21 -20.37
N GLY A 14 -16.38 -0.52 -21.64
CA GLY A 14 -16.69 0.37 -22.75
C GLY A 14 -15.96 1.71 -22.59
N GLU A 15 -16.71 2.82 -22.51
CA GLU A 15 -16.18 4.18 -22.31
C GLU A 15 -16.22 4.64 -20.84
N GLN A 16 -16.67 3.76 -19.92
CA GLN A 16 -16.78 4.09 -18.50
C GLN A 16 -15.62 3.53 -17.71
N PRO A 17 -14.89 4.36 -16.95
CA PRO A 17 -13.92 3.87 -15.99
C PRO A 17 -14.64 3.22 -14.80
N VAL A 18 -14.31 1.96 -14.51
CA VAL A 18 -14.98 1.20 -13.43
C VAL A 18 -14.09 0.98 -12.21
N ARG A 19 -12.79 1.05 -12.38
CA ARG A 19 -11.84 0.84 -11.28
C ARG A 19 -10.51 1.52 -11.55
N TYR A 20 -9.89 1.98 -10.47
CA TYR A 20 -8.55 2.54 -10.47
C TYR A 20 -7.63 1.72 -9.56
N LEU A 21 -6.38 1.57 -9.95
CA LEU A 21 -5.33 0.97 -9.15
C LEU A 21 -4.11 1.87 -9.23
N ASN A 22 -3.71 2.43 -8.10
CA ASN A 22 -2.58 3.34 -8.00
C ASN A 22 -1.44 2.68 -7.22
N GLY A 23 -0.22 3.00 -7.58
CA GLY A 23 0.95 2.49 -6.89
C GLY A 23 2.23 3.13 -7.38
N ILE A 24 3.33 2.56 -6.94
CA ILE A 24 4.68 2.90 -7.38
C ILE A 24 5.33 1.72 -8.08
N VAL A 25 6.19 1.97 -9.04
CA VAL A 25 6.98 0.94 -9.68
C VAL A 25 8.13 0.53 -8.77
N THR A 26 8.11 -0.71 -8.30
CA THR A 26 9.18 -1.26 -7.44
C THR A 26 10.15 -2.15 -8.20
N SER A 27 9.73 -2.68 -9.34
CA SER A 27 10.59 -3.45 -10.22
C SER A 27 10.14 -3.29 -11.67
N PHE A 28 11.10 -3.20 -12.56
CA PHE A 28 10.88 -3.18 -14.00
C PHE A 28 11.96 -3.99 -14.69
N GLY A 29 11.56 -4.85 -15.59
CA GLY A 29 12.51 -5.72 -16.30
C GLY A 29 12.01 -6.19 -17.67
N LEU A 30 12.96 -6.71 -18.44
CA LEU A 30 12.70 -7.35 -19.70
C LEU A 30 12.25 -8.79 -19.45
N GLY A 31 11.06 -9.15 -19.92
CA GLY A 31 10.56 -10.52 -19.90
C GLY A 31 11.09 -11.34 -21.07
N LYS A 32 10.30 -12.33 -21.49
CA LYS A 32 10.65 -13.18 -22.63
C LYS A 32 10.68 -12.37 -23.94
N THR A 33 11.77 -12.49 -24.68
CA THR A 33 11.90 -11.92 -26.02
C THR A 33 11.52 -12.99 -27.03
N GLY A 34 10.41 -12.78 -27.72
CA GLY A 34 9.99 -13.61 -28.84
C GLY A 34 10.47 -13.04 -30.18
N PHE A 35 10.27 -13.77 -31.26
CA PHE A 35 10.71 -13.37 -32.60
C PHE A 35 10.01 -12.09 -33.12
N VAL A 36 8.78 -11.83 -32.66
CA VAL A 36 7.92 -10.71 -33.10
C VAL A 36 7.58 -9.77 -31.96
N ARG A 37 7.70 -10.21 -30.69
CA ARG A 37 7.27 -9.45 -29.52
C ARG A 37 8.30 -9.50 -28.42
N THR A 38 8.50 -8.36 -27.78
CA THR A 38 9.27 -8.24 -26.54
C THR A 38 8.31 -8.01 -25.39
N HIS A 39 8.41 -8.82 -24.35
CA HIS A 39 7.62 -8.68 -23.14
C HIS A 39 8.39 -7.90 -22.08
N TYR A 40 7.71 -6.97 -21.44
CA TYR A 40 8.22 -6.25 -20.28
C TYR A 40 7.41 -6.64 -19.05
N GLN A 41 8.10 -6.71 -17.93
CA GLN A 41 7.46 -6.96 -16.63
C GLN A 41 7.66 -5.75 -15.73
N MET A 42 6.61 -5.40 -15.03
CA MET A 42 6.62 -4.30 -14.07
C MET A 42 5.87 -4.74 -12.82
N VAL A 43 6.49 -4.53 -11.66
CA VAL A 43 5.84 -4.73 -10.37
C VAL A 43 5.42 -3.37 -9.84
N VAL A 44 4.14 -3.26 -9.51
CA VAL A 44 3.54 -2.05 -8.95
C VAL A 44 2.98 -2.39 -7.57
N GLU A 45 3.41 -1.63 -6.58
CA GLU A 45 3.02 -1.80 -5.19
C GLU A 45 2.52 -0.48 -4.63
N PRO A 46 1.72 -0.49 -3.55
CA PRO A 46 1.36 0.74 -2.84
C PRO A 46 2.61 1.49 -2.36
N ALA A 47 2.50 2.81 -2.21
CA ALA A 47 3.61 3.64 -1.72
C ALA A 47 4.14 3.18 -0.35
N LEU A 48 3.30 2.53 0.46
CA LEU A 48 3.69 1.91 1.74
C LEU A 48 4.82 0.88 1.58
N ALA A 49 5.01 0.28 0.40
CA ALA A 49 6.09 -0.68 0.15
C ALA A 49 7.49 -0.07 0.38
N ARG A 50 7.64 1.24 0.26
CA ARG A 50 8.90 1.94 0.58
C ARG A 50 9.34 1.68 2.03
N ALA A 51 8.39 1.56 2.95
CA ALA A 51 8.67 1.29 4.36
C ALA A 51 9.26 -0.11 4.61
N ALA A 52 9.11 -1.05 3.69
CA ALA A 52 9.71 -2.38 3.77
C ALA A 52 11.22 -2.38 3.47
N PHE A 53 11.74 -1.34 2.83
CA PHE A 53 13.15 -1.21 2.46
C PHE A 53 13.96 -0.38 3.46
N GLN A 54 13.31 0.17 4.48
CA GLN A 54 13.96 0.99 5.51
C GLN A 54 13.93 0.24 6.84
N SER A 55 15.09 -0.02 7.38
CA SER A 55 15.24 -0.56 8.74
C SER A 55 15.95 0.46 9.61
N ASP A 56 15.51 0.57 10.85
CA ASP A 56 16.08 1.51 11.78
C ASP A 56 15.99 1.00 13.21
N SER A 57 16.71 1.70 14.10
CA SER A 57 16.59 1.55 15.54
C SER A 57 16.35 2.92 16.15
N ARG A 58 15.11 3.16 16.54
CA ARG A 58 14.63 4.47 17.02
C ARG A 58 13.83 4.32 18.30
N ILE A 59 13.89 5.35 19.13
CA ILE A 59 13.09 5.47 20.34
C ILE A 59 12.11 6.63 20.15
N PHE A 60 10.83 6.36 20.35
CA PHE A 60 9.78 7.36 20.40
C PHE A 60 9.33 7.53 21.85
N GLN A 61 9.24 8.77 22.30
CA GLN A 61 8.88 9.10 23.67
C GLN A 61 7.62 9.95 23.72
N HIS A 62 6.74 9.68 24.67
CA HIS A 62 5.52 10.44 24.90
C HIS A 62 4.69 10.68 23.64
N GLN A 63 4.51 9.63 22.85
CA GLN A 63 3.72 9.67 21.62
C GLN A 63 2.74 8.50 21.58
N ASN A 64 1.57 8.73 21.01
CA ASN A 64 0.63 7.67 20.72
C ASN A 64 0.99 6.95 19.40
N SER A 65 0.37 5.80 19.16
CA SER A 65 0.65 4.99 17.97
C SER A 65 0.38 5.74 16.66
N GLU A 66 -0.66 6.56 16.60
CA GLU A 66 -0.98 7.37 15.42
C GLU A 66 0.15 8.33 15.06
N LYS A 67 0.67 9.07 16.03
CA LYS A 67 1.78 10.02 15.82
C LYS A 67 3.04 9.31 15.34
N ILE A 68 3.36 8.16 15.92
CA ILE A 68 4.53 7.36 15.53
C ILE A 68 4.36 6.86 14.09
N ILE A 69 3.23 6.27 13.76
CA ILE A 69 2.94 5.75 12.42
C ILE A 69 2.98 6.89 11.39
N ARG A 70 2.37 8.04 11.69
CA ARG A 70 2.43 9.22 10.78
C ARG A 70 3.86 9.67 10.51
N THR A 71 4.71 9.69 11.52
CA THR A 71 6.13 10.05 11.38
C THR A 71 6.85 9.11 10.41
N LEU A 72 6.63 7.81 10.55
CA LEU A 72 7.24 6.79 9.67
C LEU A 72 6.68 6.83 8.25
N LEU A 73 5.38 7.05 8.09
CA LEU A 73 4.75 7.19 6.78
C LEU A 73 5.27 8.44 6.05
N GLN A 74 5.41 9.55 6.75
CA GLN A 74 5.95 10.78 6.19
C GLN A 74 7.42 10.60 5.75
N LYS A 75 8.23 9.93 6.58
CA LYS A 75 9.61 9.56 6.23
C LYS A 75 9.67 8.75 4.92
N ASN A 76 8.71 7.85 4.71
CA ASN A 76 8.63 6.99 3.53
C ASN A 76 7.79 7.60 2.39
N ARG A 77 7.48 8.88 2.46
CA ARG A 77 6.73 9.63 1.44
C ARG A 77 5.34 9.05 1.15
N VAL A 78 4.68 8.55 2.17
CA VAL A 78 3.27 8.16 2.14
C VAL A 78 2.46 9.31 2.70
N GLU A 79 1.92 10.16 1.82
CA GLU A 79 1.33 11.44 2.20
C GLU A 79 -0.16 11.34 2.54
N LYS A 80 -0.89 10.50 1.81
CA LYS A 80 -2.34 10.36 1.97
C LYS A 80 -2.66 9.22 2.91
N VAL A 81 -2.91 9.55 4.16
CA VAL A 81 -3.25 8.60 5.22
C VAL A 81 -4.35 9.16 6.12
N SER A 82 -5.27 8.30 6.52
CA SER A 82 -6.29 8.60 7.52
C SER A 82 -6.37 7.50 8.57
N PHE A 83 -6.77 7.89 9.77
CA PHE A 83 -6.91 6.98 10.91
C PHE A 83 -8.30 7.14 11.52
N GLU A 84 -8.92 6.02 11.86
CA GLU A 84 -10.03 6.06 12.80
C GLU A 84 -9.53 6.49 14.18
N PRO A 85 -10.26 7.33 14.91
CA PRO A 85 -9.85 7.79 16.23
C PRO A 85 -9.58 6.62 17.18
N LEU A 86 -8.53 6.75 17.96
CA LEU A 86 -8.28 5.85 19.08
C LEU A 86 -9.30 6.09 20.19
N PRO A 87 -9.71 5.04 20.91
CA PRO A 87 -10.62 5.17 22.06
C PRO A 87 -10.06 6.04 23.20
N SER A 88 -8.75 6.19 23.25
CA SER A 88 -8.05 7.02 24.25
C SER A 88 -6.81 7.66 23.64
N ASP A 89 -6.50 8.85 24.13
CA ASP A 89 -5.24 9.56 23.79
C ASP A 89 -4.04 9.02 24.60
N TRP A 90 -4.00 7.72 24.82
CA TRP A 90 -2.92 7.13 25.58
C TRP A 90 -1.58 7.29 24.88
N GLU A 91 -0.69 8.00 25.54
CA GLU A 91 0.67 8.19 25.08
C GLU A 91 1.59 7.15 25.71
N ARG A 92 2.46 6.58 24.90
CA ARG A 92 3.48 5.65 25.37
C ARG A 92 4.64 6.42 25.92
N GLU A 93 5.11 6.08 27.12
CA GLU A 93 6.32 6.66 27.68
C GLU A 93 7.51 6.36 26.79
N TYR A 94 7.65 5.11 26.37
CA TYR A 94 8.65 4.66 25.40
C TYR A 94 8.01 3.72 24.38
N CYS A 95 8.42 3.86 23.11
CA CYS A 95 8.13 2.91 22.06
C CYS A 95 9.38 2.75 21.20
N VAL A 96 9.85 1.52 21.07
CA VAL A 96 11.13 1.23 20.44
C VAL A 96 10.92 0.47 19.13
N GLN A 97 11.47 1.03 18.05
CA GLN A 97 11.76 0.29 16.83
C GLN A 97 13.17 -0.26 16.98
N TYR A 98 13.31 -1.59 16.93
CA TYR A 98 14.61 -2.22 17.11
C TYR A 98 14.89 -3.20 15.98
N ARG A 99 15.85 -2.86 15.11
CA ARG A 99 16.32 -3.67 13.99
C ARG A 99 15.19 -4.28 13.14
N GLU A 100 14.12 -3.56 13.00
CA GLU A 100 12.98 -3.97 12.18
C GLU A 100 12.73 -2.94 11.07
N THR A 101 12.08 -3.37 10.00
CA THR A 101 11.68 -2.44 8.94
C THR A 101 10.62 -1.47 9.45
N ASP A 102 10.55 -0.30 8.85
CA ASP A 102 9.51 0.68 9.17
C ASP A 102 8.12 0.05 8.96
N LEU A 103 7.94 -0.77 7.92
CA LEU A 103 6.68 -1.46 7.65
C LEU A 103 6.33 -2.45 8.78
N ALA A 104 7.26 -3.29 9.18
CA ALA A 104 7.03 -4.25 10.28
C ALA A 104 6.67 -3.54 11.59
N PHE A 105 7.31 -2.42 11.87
CA PHE A 105 7.01 -1.60 13.04
C PHE A 105 5.62 -0.97 12.97
N ILE A 106 5.26 -0.40 11.81
CA ILE A 106 3.91 0.15 11.57
C ILE A 106 2.85 -0.93 11.77
N GLU A 107 3.05 -2.12 11.19
CA GLU A 107 2.10 -3.23 11.31
C GLU A 107 1.97 -3.73 12.76
N ARG A 108 3.07 -3.77 13.51
CA ARG A 108 3.05 -4.14 14.92
C ARG A 108 2.27 -3.14 15.76
N LEU A 109 2.51 -1.85 15.59
CA LEU A 109 1.78 -0.79 16.29
C LEU A 109 0.30 -0.78 15.92
N ALA A 110 -0.02 -0.94 14.65
CA ALA A 110 -1.40 -1.03 14.19
C ALA A 110 -2.13 -2.22 14.82
N ALA A 111 -1.48 -3.39 14.87
CA ALA A 111 -2.05 -4.58 15.50
C ALA A 111 -2.30 -4.39 17.01
N GLU A 112 -1.40 -3.73 17.72
CA GLU A 112 -1.55 -3.41 19.14
C GLU A 112 -2.76 -2.49 19.41
N GLU A 113 -3.08 -1.59 18.48
CA GLU A 113 -4.26 -0.72 18.58
C GLU A 113 -5.54 -1.35 17.99
N GLY A 114 -5.44 -2.56 17.45
CA GLY A 114 -6.57 -3.22 16.80
C GLY A 114 -6.95 -2.63 15.46
N TRP A 115 -6.04 -1.91 14.82
CA TRP A 115 -6.25 -1.36 13.50
C TRP A 115 -5.91 -2.35 12.40
N TYR A 116 -6.79 -2.40 11.39
CA TYR A 116 -6.49 -2.94 10.07
C TYR A 116 -6.18 -1.79 9.13
N TYR A 117 -5.38 -2.02 8.11
CA TYR A 117 -5.17 -1.01 7.09
C TYR A 117 -5.59 -1.53 5.71
N TYR A 118 -6.05 -0.61 4.89
CA TYR A 118 -6.43 -0.85 3.51
C TYR A 118 -6.19 0.39 2.66
N PHE A 119 -6.26 0.21 1.34
CA PHE A 119 -6.02 1.29 0.38
C PHE A 119 -7.31 1.64 -0.33
N ASP A 120 -7.63 2.93 -0.34
CA ASP A 120 -8.74 3.49 -1.12
C ASP A 120 -8.17 4.10 -2.40
N HIS A 121 -8.42 3.47 -3.55
CA HIS A 121 -7.89 3.87 -4.85
C HIS A 121 -8.89 4.76 -5.58
N ARG A 122 -8.38 5.91 -6.05
CA ARG A 122 -9.13 6.87 -6.85
C ARG A 122 -8.46 7.09 -8.20
N ALA A 123 -9.01 7.98 -9.03
CA ALA A 123 -8.53 8.21 -10.39
C ALA A 123 -7.04 8.60 -10.48
N ASP A 124 -6.52 9.32 -9.51
CA ASP A 124 -5.17 9.91 -9.53
C ASP A 124 -4.31 9.57 -8.31
N SER A 125 -4.89 8.89 -7.32
CA SER A 125 -4.20 8.66 -6.05
C SER A 125 -4.78 7.47 -5.29
N HIS A 126 -4.03 7.01 -4.31
CA HIS A 126 -4.54 6.09 -3.30
C HIS A 126 -4.30 6.65 -1.90
N GLU A 127 -5.24 6.37 -1.00
CA GLU A 127 -5.18 6.75 0.40
C GLU A 127 -5.04 5.50 1.26
N LEU A 128 -4.06 5.53 2.16
CA LEU A 128 -3.89 4.49 3.18
C LEU A 128 -4.82 4.79 4.35
N ARG A 129 -5.66 3.83 4.72
CA ARG A 129 -6.63 3.98 5.80
C ARG A 129 -6.41 2.94 6.88
N PHE A 130 -6.39 3.41 8.13
CA PHE A 130 -6.35 2.57 9.33
C PHE A 130 -7.70 2.61 10.03
N GLY A 131 -8.27 1.45 10.32
CA GLY A 131 -9.58 1.34 10.97
C GLY A 131 -9.74 0.09 11.81
N HIS A 132 -10.73 0.11 12.69
CA HIS A 132 -10.99 -0.99 13.65
C HIS A 132 -11.85 -2.13 13.09
N GLN A 133 -12.55 -1.91 11.99
CA GLN A 133 -13.50 -2.91 11.46
C GLN A 133 -13.32 -3.13 9.96
N SER A 134 -13.13 -4.38 9.60
CA SER A 134 -13.17 -4.80 8.20
C SER A 134 -14.56 -4.66 7.55
N ILE A 135 -15.61 -4.53 8.36
CA ILE A 135 -17.00 -4.37 7.92
C ILE A 135 -17.23 -3.05 7.17
N ALA A 136 -16.38 -2.05 7.41
CA ALA A 136 -16.44 -0.78 6.68
C ALA A 136 -15.82 -0.85 5.27
N SER A 137 -15.18 -1.95 4.94
CA SER A 137 -14.63 -2.15 3.59
C SER A 137 -15.77 -2.40 2.60
N PRO A 138 -15.84 -1.65 1.50
CA PRO A 138 -16.88 -1.88 0.50
C PRO A 138 -16.78 -3.30 -0.06
N ILE A 139 -17.93 -3.95 -0.19
CA ILE A 139 -18.01 -5.26 -0.86
C ILE A 139 -17.67 -5.06 -2.33
N LEU A 140 -16.57 -5.63 -2.77
CA LEU A 140 -16.05 -5.51 -4.15
C LEU A 140 -16.77 -6.42 -5.14
N GLY A 141 -18.01 -6.81 -4.89
CA GLY A 141 -18.77 -7.64 -5.82
C GLY A 141 -18.16 -9.03 -6.08
N THR A 142 -18.82 -9.79 -6.93
CA THR A 142 -18.35 -11.13 -7.34
C THR A 142 -17.50 -11.01 -8.60
N LEU A 143 -16.27 -11.50 -8.54
CA LEU A 143 -15.42 -11.64 -9.71
C LEU A 143 -15.50 -13.06 -10.25
N THR A 144 -15.79 -13.19 -11.54
CA THR A 144 -15.76 -14.49 -12.21
C THR A 144 -14.32 -14.80 -12.60
N TYR A 145 -13.78 -15.91 -12.09
CA TYR A 145 -12.46 -16.38 -12.47
C TYR A 145 -12.51 -16.94 -13.90
N ASN A 146 -11.67 -16.38 -14.78
CA ASN A 146 -11.47 -16.89 -16.12
C ASN A 146 -10.10 -17.57 -16.23
N ALA A 147 -10.06 -18.88 -16.29
CA ALA A 147 -8.83 -19.65 -16.36
C ALA A 147 -8.10 -19.51 -17.70
N LYS A 148 -8.75 -18.97 -18.74
CA LYS A 148 -8.15 -18.72 -20.04
C LYS A 148 -8.41 -17.25 -20.43
N PRO A 149 -7.46 -16.33 -20.18
CA PRO A 149 -7.62 -14.97 -20.62
C PRO A 149 -7.74 -14.91 -22.14
N ALA A 150 -8.71 -14.12 -22.62
CA ALA A 150 -8.92 -13.91 -24.04
C ALA A 150 -7.65 -13.31 -24.68
N GLY A 151 -6.89 -14.10 -25.40
CA GLY A 151 -5.61 -13.70 -26.00
C GLY A 151 -4.60 -14.82 -26.14
N ASP A 152 -4.79 -15.91 -25.41
CA ASP A 152 -3.98 -17.13 -25.58
C ASP A 152 -4.63 -18.06 -26.61
N ARG A 153 -4.73 -17.57 -27.85
CA ARG A 153 -4.95 -18.42 -29.00
C ARG A 153 -3.56 -18.75 -29.56
N SER A 154 -3.12 -19.94 -29.17
CA SER A 154 -2.02 -20.62 -29.84
C SER A 154 -2.30 -20.82 -31.33
#